data_b8aefe6d739c072c5d230d096e8e878a
#
_entry.id   b8aefe6d739c072c5d230d096e8e878a
#
_cell.length_a   1.000
_cell.length_b   1.000
_cell.length_c   1.000
_cell.angle_alpha   90.00
_cell.angle_beta   90.00
_cell.angle_gamma   90.00
#
_symmetry.space_group_name_H-M   'P 1'
#
loop_
_entity.id
_entity.type
_entity.pdbx_description
1 polymer ?
#
loop_
_entity_poly.entity_id
_entity_poly.type
_entity_poly.pdbx_seq_one_letter_code
_entity_poly.pdbx_strand_id
1 'polypeptide(L)'
;MEAYKREFIQFLEKAGVLKFGDFTAKSGRKIPYFINAGMIKTGEEIATLGEFYARAYMEKLGKKQAVLYGPAYKGISIAVSAAVALSKNGLNVPFFFNRKEVKDHGADKGGMLGLSLIHI
;
A
#
# COMPACT_ATOMS: atom_id res chain seq x y z
N MET A 1 10.67 -15.02 -12.54
CA MET A 1 10.20 -14.04 -11.53
C MET A 1 11.38 -13.22 -11.03
N GLU A 2 11.21 -11.92 -10.97
CA GLU A 2 12.26 -11.03 -10.48
C GLU A 2 12.52 -11.27 -9.00
N ALA A 3 13.78 -11.07 -8.59
CA ALA A 3 14.20 -11.37 -7.23
C ALA A 3 13.35 -10.66 -6.17
N TYR A 4 13.03 -9.38 -6.38
CA TYR A 4 12.29 -8.64 -5.38
C TYR A 4 10.85 -9.16 -5.20
N LYS A 5 10.24 -9.69 -6.26
CA LYS A 5 8.90 -10.28 -6.15
C LYS A 5 8.92 -11.56 -5.32
N ARG A 6 9.96 -12.36 -5.50
CA ARG A 6 10.14 -13.58 -4.71
C ARG A 6 10.38 -13.25 -3.24
N GLU A 7 11.24 -12.27 -2.98
CA GLU A 7 11.49 -11.79 -1.63
C GLU A 7 10.23 -11.24 -0.98
N PHE A 8 9.41 -10.53 -1.76
CA PHE A 8 8.15 -9.99 -1.28
C PHE A 8 7.19 -11.10 -0.84
N ILE A 9 7.04 -12.13 -1.66
CA ILE A 9 6.19 -13.27 -1.32
C ILE A 9 6.68 -13.94 -0.05
N GLN A 10 8.00 -14.13 0.09
CA GLN A 10 8.59 -14.72 1.30
C GLN A 10 8.33 -13.84 2.53
N PHE A 11 8.45 -12.53 2.37
CA PHE A 11 8.15 -11.60 3.45
C PHE A 11 6.67 -11.70 3.89
N LEU A 12 5.75 -11.71 2.94
CA LEU A 12 4.32 -11.80 3.23
C LEU A 12 3.97 -13.10 3.96
N GLU A 13 4.58 -14.19 3.54
CA GLU A 13 4.37 -15.49 4.17
C GLU A 13 4.91 -15.50 5.60
N LYS A 14 6.12 -14.99 5.78
CA LYS A 14 6.76 -14.93 7.10
C LYS A 14 5.98 -14.04 8.06
N ALA A 15 5.43 -12.93 7.57
CA ALA A 15 4.63 -12.01 8.38
C ALA A 15 3.22 -12.53 8.66
N GLY A 16 2.82 -13.64 8.04
CA GLY A 16 1.48 -14.20 8.21
C GLY A 16 0.42 -13.52 7.37
N VAL A 17 0.82 -12.65 6.46
CA VAL A 17 -0.10 -11.95 5.55
C VAL A 17 -0.61 -12.91 4.48
N LEU A 18 0.29 -13.71 3.93
CA LEU A 18 -0.02 -14.67 2.87
C LEU A 18 0.03 -16.08 3.44
N LYS A 19 -1.07 -16.82 3.28
CA LYS A 19 -1.16 -18.22 3.69
C LYS A 19 -1.63 -19.06 2.53
N PHE A 20 -1.05 -20.24 2.39
CA PHE A 20 -1.46 -21.19 1.38
C PHE A 20 -2.33 -22.29 2.03
N GLY A 21 -3.30 -22.78 1.29
CA GLY A 21 -4.22 -23.81 1.79
C GLY A 21 -5.55 -23.74 1.08
N ASP A 22 -6.54 -24.40 1.66
CA ASP A 22 -7.90 -24.43 1.11
C ASP A 22 -8.75 -23.35 1.77
N PHE A 23 -9.05 -22.30 1.02
CA PHE A 23 -9.86 -21.19 1.50
C PHE A 23 -11.06 -20.98 0.59
N THR A 24 -12.11 -20.39 1.16
CA THR A 24 -13.33 -20.06 0.42
C THR A 24 -13.57 -18.55 0.48
N ALA A 25 -13.64 -17.92 -0.70
CA ALA A 25 -13.93 -16.50 -0.80
C ALA A 25 -15.41 -16.24 -0.47
N LYS A 26 -15.75 -14.97 -0.21
CA LYS A 26 -17.13 -14.56 0.09
C LYS A 26 -18.10 -14.94 -1.03
N SER A 27 -17.61 -15.02 -2.25
CA SER A 27 -18.41 -15.45 -3.41
C SER A 27 -18.68 -16.95 -3.44
N GLY A 28 -18.10 -17.72 -2.50
CA GLY A 28 -18.17 -19.18 -2.49
C GLY A 28 -17.10 -19.86 -3.31
N ARG A 29 -16.27 -19.07 -4.01
CA ARG A 29 -15.19 -19.58 -4.84
C ARG A 29 -14.04 -20.09 -3.98
N LYS A 30 -13.53 -21.27 -4.30
CA LYS A 30 -12.36 -21.82 -3.60
C LYS A 30 -11.09 -21.24 -4.18
N ILE A 31 -10.18 -20.85 -3.30
CA ILE A 31 -8.89 -20.28 -3.66
C ILE A 31 -7.78 -20.96 -2.85
N PRO A 32 -6.60 -21.17 -3.45
CA PRO A 32 -5.49 -21.88 -2.77
C PRO A 32 -4.67 -21.00 -1.85
N TYR A 33 -5.08 -19.75 -1.62
CA TYR A 33 -4.35 -18.84 -0.77
C TYR A 33 -5.30 -17.84 -0.10
N PHE A 34 -4.79 -17.19 0.93
CA PHE A 34 -5.52 -16.14 1.64
C PHE A 34 -4.55 -15.01 1.98
N ILE A 35 -4.99 -13.77 1.79
CA ILE A 35 -4.18 -12.58 2.07
C ILE A 35 -4.90 -11.74 3.13
N ASN A 36 -4.18 -11.45 4.23
CA ASN A 36 -4.69 -10.61 5.29
C ASN A 36 -3.67 -9.53 5.65
N ALA A 37 -3.82 -8.35 5.04
CA ALA A 37 -2.91 -7.23 5.26
C ALA A 37 -2.94 -6.73 6.71
N GLY A 38 -3.99 -7.06 7.48
CA GLY A 38 -4.07 -6.72 8.89
C GLY A 38 -3.01 -7.39 9.75
N MET A 39 -2.28 -8.36 9.21
CA MET A 39 -1.17 -8.99 9.93
C MET A 39 0.10 -8.13 9.96
N ILE A 40 0.16 -7.07 9.17
CA ILE A 40 1.24 -6.09 9.25
C ILE A 40 0.96 -5.17 10.43
N LYS A 41 1.72 -5.31 11.50
CA LYS A 41 1.42 -4.67 12.79
C LYS A 41 2.56 -3.87 13.40
N THR A 42 3.79 -4.13 13.00
CA THR A 42 4.94 -3.45 13.59
C THR A 42 5.55 -2.43 12.65
N GLY A 43 6.31 -1.50 13.22
CA GLY A 43 7.04 -0.53 12.42
C GLY A 43 8.03 -1.18 11.46
N GLU A 44 8.68 -2.24 11.90
CA GLU A 44 9.61 -2.98 11.05
C GLU A 44 8.89 -3.60 9.86
N GLU A 45 7.73 -4.22 10.10
CA GLU A 45 6.94 -4.83 9.04
C GLU A 45 6.41 -3.80 8.04
N ILE A 46 5.86 -2.70 8.54
CA ILE A 46 5.33 -1.68 7.62
C ILE A 46 6.45 -0.99 6.84
N ALA A 47 7.61 -0.79 7.46
CA ALA A 47 8.75 -0.22 6.77
C ALA A 47 9.24 -1.15 5.65
N THR A 48 9.32 -2.44 5.93
CA THR A 48 9.71 -3.44 4.92
C THR A 48 8.70 -3.49 3.78
N LEU A 49 7.41 -3.48 4.12
CA LEU A 49 6.35 -3.45 3.10
C LEU A 49 6.49 -2.23 2.20
N GLY A 50 6.72 -1.06 2.80
CA GLY A 50 6.93 0.17 2.04
C GLY A 50 8.13 0.09 1.09
N GLU A 51 9.20 -0.56 1.52
CA GLU A 51 10.38 -0.74 0.68
C GLU A 51 10.10 -1.63 -0.52
N PHE A 52 9.28 -2.68 -0.35
CA PHE A 52 8.87 -3.49 -1.49
C PHE A 52 8.02 -2.71 -2.47
N TYR A 53 7.12 -1.88 -1.98
CA TYR A 53 6.33 -1.01 -2.86
C TYR A 53 7.22 -0.02 -3.60
N ALA A 54 8.23 0.55 -2.91
CA ALA A 54 9.17 1.45 -3.55
C ALA A 54 9.98 0.75 -4.64
N ARG A 55 10.40 -0.49 -4.40
CA ARG A 55 11.11 -1.28 -5.42
C ARG A 55 10.23 -1.52 -6.64
N ALA A 56 8.97 -1.85 -6.42
CA ALA A 56 8.02 -2.04 -7.52
C ALA A 56 7.80 -0.74 -8.29
N TYR A 57 7.69 0.39 -7.59
CA TYR A 57 7.57 1.69 -8.22
C TYR A 57 8.77 1.99 -9.11
N MET A 58 9.98 1.82 -8.56
CA MET A 58 11.21 2.09 -9.29
C MET A 58 11.36 1.17 -10.50
N GLU A 59 10.95 -0.07 -10.38
CA GLU A 59 10.98 -1.03 -11.48
C GLU A 59 10.03 -0.63 -12.62
N LYS A 60 8.84 -0.17 -12.28
CA LYS A 60 7.80 0.14 -13.26
C LYS A 60 7.89 1.57 -13.81
N LEU A 61 8.24 2.52 -12.99
CA LEU A 61 8.18 3.93 -13.31
C LEU A 61 9.54 4.63 -13.29
N GLY A 62 10.56 3.98 -12.72
CA GLY A 62 11.86 4.60 -12.56
C GLY A 62 11.76 5.85 -11.70
N LYS A 63 12.34 6.95 -12.16
CA LYS A 63 12.29 8.23 -11.43
C LYS A 63 11.13 9.12 -11.87
N LYS A 64 10.19 8.57 -12.62
CA LYS A 64 9.03 9.32 -13.09
C LYS A 64 8.17 9.76 -11.90
N GLN A 65 7.78 11.03 -11.90
CA GLN A 65 6.96 11.58 -10.83
C GLN A 65 5.51 11.10 -10.96
N ALA A 66 4.97 10.55 -9.90
CA ALA A 66 3.58 10.14 -9.82
C ALA A 66 3.04 10.50 -8.44
N VAL A 67 1.75 10.28 -8.22
CA VAL A 67 1.11 10.51 -6.93
C VAL A 67 0.62 9.17 -6.40
N LEU A 68 0.94 8.88 -5.14
CA LEU A 68 0.51 7.64 -4.51
C LEU A 68 -0.88 7.82 -3.89
N TYR A 69 -1.79 6.91 -4.19
CA TYR A 69 -3.12 6.92 -3.60
C TYR A 69 -3.28 5.74 -2.67
N GLY A 70 -3.65 6.02 -1.42
CA GLY A 70 -3.94 4.97 -0.43
C GLY A 70 -5.42 4.91 -0.13
N PRO A 71 -6.15 3.97 -0.72
CA PRO A 71 -7.58 3.83 -0.42
C PRO A 71 -7.81 3.46 1.04
N ALA A 72 -8.74 4.18 1.69
CA ALA A 72 -9.07 3.96 3.09
C ALA A 72 -9.61 2.53 3.28
N TYR A 73 -9.23 1.89 4.39
CA TYR A 73 -8.33 2.45 5.40
C TYR A 73 -6.96 1.80 5.35
N LYS A 74 -6.88 0.54 4.95
CA LYS A 74 -5.61 -0.21 4.93
C LYS A 74 -4.57 0.37 3.97
N GLY A 75 -5.04 0.92 2.86
CA GLY A 75 -4.14 1.48 1.86
C GLY A 75 -3.42 2.75 2.33
N ILE A 76 -3.94 3.44 3.35
CA ILE A 76 -3.35 4.68 3.83
C ILE A 76 -1.94 4.44 4.35
N SER A 77 -1.78 3.49 5.26
CA SER A 77 -0.47 3.20 5.83
C SER A 77 0.52 2.68 4.78
N ILE A 78 0.02 1.93 3.81
CA ILE A 78 0.86 1.41 2.73
C ILE A 78 1.37 2.55 1.86
N ALA A 79 0.49 3.49 1.47
CA ALA A 79 0.88 4.63 0.66
C ALA A 79 1.90 5.51 1.38
N VAL A 80 1.67 5.79 2.66
CA VAL A 80 2.59 6.58 3.47
C VAL A 80 3.96 5.89 3.56
N SER A 81 3.95 4.60 3.86
CA SER A 81 5.19 3.83 3.98
C SER A 81 5.96 3.77 2.66
N ALA A 82 5.25 3.61 1.54
CA ALA A 82 5.87 3.61 0.22
C ALA A 82 6.49 4.98 -0.10
N ALA A 83 5.77 6.07 0.23
CA ALA A 83 6.29 7.42 0.01
C ALA A 83 7.57 7.67 0.81
N VAL A 84 7.59 7.22 2.07
CA VAL A 84 8.77 7.33 2.92
C VAL A 84 9.95 6.57 2.33
N ALA A 85 9.70 5.33 1.88
CA ALA A 85 10.75 4.50 1.28
C ALA A 85 11.29 5.11 -0.01
N LEU A 86 10.42 5.67 -0.85
CA LEU A 86 10.84 6.35 -2.07
C LEU A 86 11.69 7.58 -1.75
N SER A 87 11.31 8.34 -0.72
CA SER A 87 12.08 9.49 -0.27
C SER A 87 13.51 9.08 0.11
N LYS A 88 13.66 7.97 0.81
CA LYS A 88 14.97 7.44 1.18
C LYS A 88 15.78 7.02 -0.04
N ASN A 89 15.12 6.67 -1.13
CA ASN A 89 15.77 6.30 -2.38
C ASN A 89 15.95 7.49 -3.33
N GLY A 90 15.74 8.70 -2.84
CA GLY A 90 15.99 9.91 -3.60
C GLY A 90 14.83 10.40 -4.46
N LEU A 91 13.65 9.81 -4.31
CA LEU A 91 12.48 10.23 -5.09
C LEU A 91 11.38 10.71 -4.14
N ASN A 92 11.07 12.00 -4.20
CA ASN A 92 10.09 12.62 -3.33
C ASN A 92 8.75 12.72 -4.05
N VAL A 93 7.82 11.80 -3.73
CA VAL A 93 6.50 11.76 -4.36
C VAL A 93 5.41 12.13 -3.36
N PRO A 94 4.37 12.84 -3.80
CA PRO A 94 3.23 13.14 -2.93
C PRO A 94 2.32 11.94 -2.80
N PHE A 95 1.53 11.94 -1.75
CA PHE A 95 0.51 10.92 -1.53
C PHE A 95 -0.79 11.55 -1.06
N PHE A 96 -1.90 10.82 -1.24
CA PHE A 96 -3.20 11.23 -0.73
C PHE A 96 -4.04 10.00 -0.44
N PHE A 97 -5.13 10.20 0.27
CA PHE A 97 -6.04 9.12 0.64
C PHE A 97 -7.46 9.68 0.79
N ASN A 98 -8.44 8.77 0.86
CA ASN A 98 -9.83 9.14 1.00
C ASN A 98 -10.35 8.81 2.40
N ARG A 99 -11.54 9.33 2.68
CA ARG A 99 -12.33 8.93 3.84
C ARG A 99 -13.49 8.08 3.34
N LYS A 100 -13.93 7.15 4.17
CA LYS A 100 -15.12 6.37 3.84
C LYS A 100 -16.40 7.14 4.17
N GLU A 101 -16.31 8.09 5.10
CA GLU A 101 -17.42 9.00 5.40
C GLU A 101 -17.07 10.40 4.93
N VAL A 102 -18.10 11.13 4.48
CA VAL A 102 -17.94 12.51 4.03
C VAL A 102 -17.92 13.44 5.24
N LYS A 103 -16.98 14.39 5.24
CA LYS A 103 -16.90 15.41 6.27
C LYS A 103 -17.93 16.52 5.97
N ASP A 104 -18.88 16.72 6.88
CA ASP A 104 -19.99 17.66 6.65
C ASP A 104 -19.60 19.12 6.85
N HIS A 105 -18.54 19.40 7.58
CA HIS A 105 -18.14 20.76 7.92
C HIS A 105 -16.64 20.86 8.06
N GLY A 106 -16.15 22.08 8.00
CA GLY A 106 -14.72 22.34 8.03
C GLY A 106 -14.22 22.74 6.64
N ALA A 107 -12.92 23.01 6.54
CA ALA A 107 -12.32 23.47 5.29
C ALA A 107 -12.29 22.41 4.20
N ASP A 108 -12.20 21.16 4.61
CA ASP A 108 -12.10 20.04 3.69
C ASP A 108 -13.41 19.24 3.69
N LYS A 109 -14.25 19.50 2.73
CA LYS A 109 -15.56 18.85 2.60
C LYS A 109 -15.53 17.64 1.67
N GLY A 110 -14.41 17.40 1.02
CA GLY A 110 -14.26 16.24 0.15
C GLY A 110 -13.92 14.99 0.92
N GLY A 111 -13.97 13.85 0.25
CA GLY A 111 -13.56 12.58 0.81
C GLY A 111 -12.05 12.34 0.78
N MET A 112 -11.29 13.25 0.19
CA MET A 112 -9.86 13.10 -0.02
C MET A 112 -9.06 13.94 0.96
N LEU A 113 -7.94 13.37 1.45
CA LEU A 113 -7.02 14.02 2.36
C LEU A 113 -5.62 13.93 1.78
N GLY A 114 -4.82 14.95 2.03
CA GLY A 114 -3.46 15.04 1.52
C GLY A 114 -3.38 16.02 0.38
N LEU A 115 -2.92 15.57 -0.78
CA LEU A 115 -2.80 16.42 -1.96
C LEU A 115 -4.18 16.83 -2.46
N SER A 116 -4.37 18.12 -2.77
CA SER A 116 -5.60 18.61 -3.34
C SER A 116 -5.79 18.06 -4.76
N LEU A 117 -7.00 17.64 -5.08
CA LEU A 117 -7.32 17.11 -6.42
C LEU A 117 -7.13 18.13 -7.53
N ILE A 118 -7.26 19.43 -7.22
CA ILE A 118 -7.04 20.47 -8.23
C ILE A 118 -5.57 20.58 -8.65
N HIS A 119 -4.67 20.09 -7.85
CA HIS A 119 -3.22 20.16 -8.12
C HIS A 119 -2.67 18.89 -8.74
N ILE A 120 -3.49 17.90 -8.93
CA ILE A 120 -3.13 16.66 -9.58
C ILE A 120 -3.29 16.80 -11.08
#